data_d8aa31729c334ecd8045f24658d6d5d4
#
_entry.id   d8aa31729c334ecd8045f24658d6d5d4
#
_cell.length_a   1.000
_cell.length_b   1.000
_cell.length_c   1.000
_cell.angle_alpha   90.00
_cell.angle_beta   90.00
_cell.angle_gamma   90.00
#
_symmetry.space_group_name_H-M   'P 1'
#
loop_
_entity.id
_entity.type
_entity.pdbx_description
1 polymer ?
#
loop_
_entity_poly.entity_id
_entity_poly.type
_entity_poly.pdbx_seq_one_letter_code
_entity_poly.pdbx_strand_id
1 'polypeptide(L)'
;YIILQFDSLLSSLSAKEFIKDILFKKLKISNLTVGYDFKFGKNRQGDVDLLQKMSLKYDFKLSIVDQVTNPNNLEIYSSSLIRTNIKMGNFEKVSLLLGRNWEIQGKVVYGDKRARKFNFPTANIIPPNLIRPKKGVYIIQAKYDLNYFKGIANFGDRPTVDGTKMLLEVHLFDFNQNIYGKDLTVEFLTFIRDEIKFSNFDQLTEQIQKDIQIAKNYHGI
;
A
#
# COMPACT_ATOMS: atom_id res chain seq x y z
N TYR A 1 19.19 7.79 -7.13
CA TYR A 1 18.77 7.06 -5.92
C TYR A 1 19.91 6.22 -5.40
N ILE A 2 20.15 6.26 -4.07
CA ILE A 2 21.11 5.39 -3.37
C ILE A 2 20.30 4.47 -2.47
N ILE A 3 20.38 3.16 -2.70
CA ILE A 3 19.69 2.15 -1.88
C ILE A 3 20.73 1.57 -0.92
N LEU A 4 20.53 1.76 0.38
CA LEU A 4 21.32 1.13 1.42
C LEU A 4 20.56 -0.08 1.95
N GLN A 5 21.23 -1.23 1.98
CA GLN A 5 20.67 -2.42 2.62
C GLN A 5 20.59 -2.18 4.12
N PHE A 6 19.37 -2.27 4.69
CA PHE A 6 19.15 -2.09 6.12
C PHE A 6 19.39 -3.43 6.83
N ASP A 7 20.66 -3.74 7.04
CA ASP A 7 21.14 -4.94 7.72
C ASP A 7 21.55 -4.67 9.18
N SER A 8 22.10 -5.68 9.84
CA SER A 8 22.56 -5.59 11.22
C SER A 8 23.72 -4.59 11.37
N LEU A 9 24.56 -4.42 10.36
CA LEU A 9 25.68 -3.46 10.39
C LEU A 9 25.14 -2.03 10.36
N LEU A 10 24.27 -1.72 9.40
CA LEU A 10 23.70 -0.36 9.29
C LEU A 10 22.80 -0.03 10.49
N SER A 11 22.01 -0.99 10.96
CA SER A 11 21.08 -0.78 12.09
C SER A 11 21.77 -0.66 13.46
N SER A 12 23.01 -1.14 13.59
CA SER A 12 23.81 -1.04 14.82
C SER A 12 24.58 0.27 14.95
N LEU A 13 24.72 1.06 13.87
CA LEU A 13 25.42 2.35 13.91
C LEU A 13 24.75 3.32 14.85
N SER A 14 25.52 3.90 15.77
CA SER A 14 25.05 5.06 16.53
C SER A 14 24.72 6.23 15.61
N ALA A 15 23.92 7.17 16.10
CA ALA A 15 23.58 8.36 15.31
C ALA A 15 24.83 9.13 14.85
N LYS A 16 25.84 9.25 15.71
CA LYS A 16 27.09 9.93 15.37
C LYS A 16 27.91 9.18 14.30
N GLU A 17 27.96 7.85 14.39
CA GLU A 17 28.65 7.01 13.39
C GLU A 17 27.91 7.07 12.04
N PHE A 18 26.58 7.04 12.04
CA PHE A 18 25.79 7.20 10.83
C PHE A 18 26.11 8.53 10.11
N ILE A 19 26.15 9.64 10.84
CA ILE A 19 26.51 10.95 10.25
C ILE A 19 27.95 10.92 9.73
N LYS A 20 28.90 10.47 10.55
CA LYS A 20 30.32 10.48 10.19
C LYS A 20 30.64 9.55 9.03
N ASP A 21 30.23 8.29 9.15
CA ASP A 21 30.73 7.24 8.24
C ASP A 21 29.84 7.09 7.00
N ILE A 22 28.52 7.31 7.10
CA ILE A 22 27.62 7.24 5.95
C ILE A 22 27.48 8.59 5.28
N LEU A 23 26.95 9.60 6.00
CA LEU A 23 26.63 10.88 5.37
C LEU A 23 27.89 11.65 4.95
N PHE A 24 28.87 11.78 5.84
CA PHE A 24 30.06 12.58 5.55
C PHE A 24 31.10 11.82 4.72
N LYS A 25 31.58 10.64 5.17
CA LYS A 25 32.68 9.95 4.50
C LYS A 25 32.24 9.24 3.20
N LYS A 26 31.15 8.48 3.22
CA LYS A 26 30.71 7.71 2.06
C LYS A 26 29.95 8.55 1.05
N LEU A 27 28.93 9.28 1.50
CA LEU A 27 28.06 10.06 0.62
C LEU A 27 28.62 11.45 0.31
N LYS A 28 29.52 11.98 1.15
CA LYS A 28 30.16 13.29 1.00
C LYS A 28 29.13 14.39 0.76
N ILE A 29 28.06 14.37 1.57
CA ILE A 29 26.97 15.32 1.41
C ILE A 29 27.43 16.76 1.66
N SER A 30 26.98 17.70 0.83
CA SER A 30 27.11 19.14 1.06
C SER A 30 25.79 19.76 1.61
N ASN A 31 24.67 19.12 1.34
CA ASN A 31 23.35 19.53 1.81
C ASN A 31 22.57 18.32 2.30
N LEU A 32 21.84 18.49 3.39
CA LEU A 32 20.92 17.50 3.96
C LEU A 32 19.57 18.15 4.19
N THR A 33 18.50 17.56 3.65
CA THR A 33 17.13 17.98 3.93
C THR A 33 16.41 16.86 4.64
N VAL A 34 15.79 17.14 5.78
CA VAL A 34 15.04 16.17 6.59
C VAL A 34 13.74 16.77 7.10
N GLY A 35 12.78 15.94 7.45
CA GLY A 35 11.58 16.38 8.17
C GLY A 35 11.90 16.75 9.62
N TYR A 36 11.07 17.60 10.22
CA TYR A 36 11.20 18.07 11.60
C TYR A 36 11.24 16.93 12.64
N ASP A 37 10.62 15.80 12.35
CA ASP A 37 10.52 14.62 13.22
C ASP A 37 11.51 13.50 12.87
N PHE A 38 12.50 13.81 12.04
CA PHE A 38 13.47 12.82 11.57
C PHE A 38 14.26 12.19 12.71
N LYS A 39 14.23 10.86 12.80
CA LYS A 39 14.97 10.07 13.79
C LYS A 39 15.80 9.01 13.08
N PHE A 40 17.05 8.83 13.50
CA PHE A 40 18.01 7.93 12.86
C PHE A 40 19.01 7.32 13.87
N GLY A 41 19.83 6.40 13.37
CA GLY A 41 20.82 5.67 14.16
C GLY A 41 20.19 4.61 15.06
N LYS A 42 21.03 3.86 15.76
CA LYS A 42 20.63 2.77 16.65
C LYS A 42 19.61 3.27 17.67
N ASN A 43 18.51 2.53 17.82
CA ASN A 43 17.39 2.87 18.71
C ASN A 43 16.78 4.26 18.46
N ARG A 44 16.95 4.82 17.25
CA ARG A 44 16.42 6.15 16.87
C ARG A 44 16.92 7.29 17.77
N GLN A 45 18.16 7.19 18.30
CA GLN A 45 18.73 8.18 19.21
C GLN A 45 19.18 9.48 18.53
N GLY A 46 19.35 9.47 17.21
CA GLY A 46 19.62 10.67 16.44
C GLY A 46 18.35 11.45 16.14
N ASP A 47 18.47 12.76 16.15
CA ASP A 47 17.40 13.71 15.85
C ASP A 47 17.93 14.96 15.12
N VAL A 48 17.03 15.88 14.87
CA VAL A 48 17.33 17.13 14.17
C VAL A 48 18.34 17.99 14.95
N ASP A 49 18.27 18.01 16.28
CA ASP A 49 19.21 18.77 17.12
C ASP A 49 20.62 18.24 17.02
N LEU A 50 20.76 16.91 16.98
CA LEU A 50 22.08 16.30 16.73
C LEU A 50 22.58 16.61 15.34
N LEU A 51 21.71 16.55 14.31
CA LEU A 51 22.11 16.95 12.94
C LEU A 51 22.57 18.39 12.88
N GLN A 52 21.89 19.31 13.56
CA GLN A 52 22.27 20.72 13.59
C GLN A 52 23.65 20.95 14.22
N LYS A 53 23.95 20.26 15.32
CA LYS A 53 25.29 20.30 15.93
C LYS A 53 26.37 19.73 15.03
N MET A 54 26.04 18.62 14.33
CA MET A 54 27.01 17.92 13.47
C MET A 54 27.17 18.60 12.11
N SER A 55 26.17 19.35 11.62
CA SER A 55 26.31 20.13 10.39
C SER A 55 27.40 21.20 10.51
N LEU A 56 27.51 21.84 11.66
CA LEU A 56 28.60 22.80 11.94
C LEU A 56 29.97 22.11 11.98
N LYS A 57 30.03 20.89 12.51
CA LYS A 57 31.29 20.15 12.64
C LYS A 57 31.80 19.60 11.32
N TYR A 58 30.92 19.15 10.44
CA TYR A 58 31.25 18.49 9.16
C TYR A 58 31.01 19.38 7.94
N ASP A 59 30.65 20.64 8.16
CA ASP A 59 30.47 21.68 7.14
C ASP A 59 29.48 21.26 6.03
N PHE A 60 28.26 20.85 6.43
CA PHE A 60 27.17 20.62 5.49
C PHE A 60 25.95 21.48 5.83
N LYS A 61 25.22 21.92 4.82
CA LYS A 61 23.99 22.70 5.00
C LYS A 61 22.83 21.78 5.45
N LEU A 62 22.15 22.13 6.54
CA LEU A 62 20.96 21.43 7.00
C LEU A 62 19.69 22.27 6.70
N SER A 63 18.73 21.63 6.05
CA SER A 63 17.39 22.20 5.84
C SER A 63 16.36 21.30 6.55
N ILE A 64 15.56 21.88 7.43
CA ILE A 64 14.51 21.18 8.16
C ILE A 64 13.18 21.55 7.52
N VAL A 65 12.40 20.56 7.14
CA VAL A 65 11.07 20.74 6.57
C VAL A 65 10.05 20.56 7.69
N ASP A 66 9.25 21.58 7.90
CA ASP A 66 8.14 21.53 8.83
C ASP A 66 7.04 20.57 8.38
N GLN A 67 6.15 20.23 9.30
CA GLN A 67 5.00 19.40 8.98
C GLN A 67 4.09 20.09 7.96
N VAL A 68 3.64 19.32 6.98
CA VAL A 68 2.65 19.78 6.00
C VAL A 68 1.26 19.42 6.50
N THR A 69 0.38 20.39 6.52
CA THR A 69 -1.02 20.21 6.95
C THR A 69 -1.98 20.48 5.80
N ASN A 70 -3.14 19.84 5.88
CA ASN A 70 -4.24 20.14 4.98
C ASN A 70 -4.77 21.55 5.29
N PRO A 71 -4.80 22.49 4.32
CA PRO A 71 -5.23 23.86 4.57
C PRO A 71 -6.68 24.00 5.04
N ASN A 72 -7.55 23.01 4.72
CA ASN A 72 -8.97 23.07 5.03
C ASN A 72 -9.32 22.59 6.45
N ASN A 73 -8.54 21.68 7.03
CA ASN A 73 -8.87 21.05 8.32
C ASN A 73 -7.68 20.91 9.26
N LEU A 74 -6.51 21.46 8.92
CA LEU A 74 -5.27 21.41 9.69
C LEU A 74 -4.76 19.99 10.01
N GLU A 75 -5.27 18.97 9.32
CA GLU A 75 -4.81 17.60 9.49
C GLU A 75 -3.41 17.42 8.91
N ILE A 76 -2.53 16.80 9.68
CA ILE A 76 -1.13 16.59 9.28
C ILE A 76 -1.03 15.47 8.28
N TYR A 77 -0.43 15.71 7.12
CA TYR A 77 -0.06 14.67 6.17
C TYR A 77 1.06 13.81 6.74
N SER A 78 0.76 12.57 7.09
CA SER A 78 1.75 11.66 7.65
C SER A 78 1.57 10.23 7.17
N SER A 79 2.69 9.51 7.06
CA SER A 79 2.66 8.08 6.74
C SER A 79 1.86 7.25 7.76
N SER A 80 1.83 7.67 9.02
CA SER A 80 1.06 6.99 10.07
C SER A 80 -0.44 7.13 9.84
N LEU A 81 -0.90 8.34 9.49
CA LEU A 81 -2.29 8.60 9.17
C LEU A 81 -2.75 7.79 7.94
N ILE A 82 -1.93 7.76 6.90
CA ILE A 82 -2.20 6.96 5.69
C ILE A 82 -2.32 5.48 6.05
N ARG A 83 -1.35 4.92 6.79
CA ARG A 83 -1.38 3.50 7.19
C ARG A 83 -2.61 3.15 8.02
N THR A 84 -3.03 4.04 8.92
CA THR A 84 -4.24 3.85 9.73
C THR A 84 -5.48 3.78 8.84
N ASN A 85 -5.62 4.70 7.88
CA ASN A 85 -6.76 4.70 6.96
C ASN A 85 -6.77 3.48 6.02
N ILE A 86 -5.61 2.99 5.54
CA ILE A 86 -5.51 1.73 4.79
C ILE A 86 -6.03 0.55 5.63
N LYS A 87 -5.60 0.44 6.89
CA LYS A 87 -6.04 -0.62 7.81
C LYS A 87 -7.53 -0.55 8.14
N MET A 88 -8.12 0.63 8.06
CA MET A 88 -9.57 0.86 8.25
C MET A 88 -10.38 0.65 6.97
N GLY A 89 -9.74 0.55 5.80
CA GLY A 89 -10.41 0.46 4.50
C GLY A 89 -10.92 1.81 3.97
N ASN A 90 -10.47 2.93 4.53
CA ASN A 90 -10.91 4.27 4.15
C ASN A 90 -10.07 4.80 2.98
N PHE A 91 -10.28 4.24 1.78
CA PHE A 91 -9.45 4.53 0.61
C PHE A 91 -9.71 5.89 -0.02
N GLU A 92 -10.89 6.45 0.12
CA GLU A 92 -11.17 7.84 -0.30
C GLU A 92 -10.26 8.82 0.45
N LYS A 93 -10.15 8.64 1.77
CA LYS A 93 -9.23 9.44 2.57
C LYS A 93 -7.77 9.17 2.23
N VAL A 94 -7.40 7.91 1.99
CA VAL A 94 -6.04 7.52 1.56
C VAL A 94 -5.68 8.20 0.25
N SER A 95 -6.60 8.21 -0.73
CA SER A 95 -6.40 8.87 -2.03
C SER A 95 -6.17 10.37 -1.88
N LEU A 96 -6.97 11.05 -1.04
CA LEU A 96 -6.78 12.47 -0.74
C LEU A 96 -5.41 12.74 -0.09
N LEU A 97 -4.98 11.91 0.86
CA LEU A 97 -3.70 12.07 1.55
C LEU A 97 -2.48 11.76 0.66
N LEU A 98 -2.61 10.82 -0.27
CA LEU A 98 -1.53 10.43 -1.19
C LEU A 98 -1.50 11.27 -2.47
N GLY A 99 -2.59 11.94 -2.83
CA GLY A 99 -2.77 12.58 -4.14
C GLY A 99 -2.94 11.58 -5.29
N ARG A 100 -3.14 10.30 -4.98
CA ARG A 100 -3.38 9.19 -5.93
C ARG A 100 -4.04 8.02 -5.24
N ASN A 101 -4.64 7.12 -5.99
CA ASN A 101 -5.15 5.88 -5.43
C ASN A 101 -4.01 5.01 -4.87
N TRP A 102 -4.31 4.31 -3.77
CA TRP A 102 -3.41 3.30 -3.25
C TRP A 102 -3.61 1.99 -4.02
N GLU A 103 -2.51 1.29 -4.29
CA GLU A 103 -2.52 0.16 -5.21
C GLU A 103 -1.76 -1.05 -4.68
N ILE A 104 -2.16 -2.23 -5.13
CA ILE A 104 -1.40 -3.48 -5.03
C ILE A 104 -1.04 -3.92 -6.45
N GLN A 105 0.25 -4.12 -6.69
CA GLN A 105 0.74 -4.74 -7.91
C GLN A 105 1.23 -6.15 -7.62
N GLY A 106 0.88 -7.10 -8.48
CA GLY A 106 1.38 -8.46 -8.38
C GLY A 106 1.05 -9.32 -9.58
N LYS A 107 1.69 -10.48 -9.64
CA LYS A 107 1.43 -11.48 -10.69
C LYS A 107 0.11 -12.20 -10.44
N VAL A 108 -0.66 -12.36 -11.49
CA VAL A 108 -1.89 -13.16 -11.46
C VAL A 108 -1.53 -14.64 -11.40
N VAL A 109 -1.95 -15.30 -10.31
CA VAL A 109 -1.72 -16.72 -10.06
C VAL A 109 -2.97 -17.54 -10.31
N TYR A 110 -2.80 -18.85 -10.52
CA TYR A 110 -3.91 -19.78 -10.64
C TYR A 110 -4.65 -19.90 -9.29
N GLY A 111 -5.97 -19.73 -9.33
CA GLY A 111 -6.87 -20.00 -8.21
C GLY A 111 -7.61 -21.33 -8.38
N ASP A 112 -8.51 -21.67 -7.43
CA ASP A 112 -9.31 -22.91 -7.48
C ASP A 112 -10.37 -22.94 -8.57
N LYS A 113 -10.48 -21.88 -9.38
CA LYS A 113 -11.46 -21.72 -10.49
C LYS A 113 -12.93 -21.90 -10.05
N ARG A 114 -13.24 -21.85 -8.74
CA ARG A 114 -14.59 -22.04 -8.22
C ARG A 114 -15.55 -20.95 -8.73
N ALA A 115 -15.15 -19.69 -8.65
CA ALA A 115 -15.94 -18.54 -9.11
C ALA A 115 -16.21 -18.55 -10.63
N ARG A 116 -15.32 -19.19 -11.42
CA ARG A 116 -15.48 -19.32 -12.88
C ARG A 116 -16.71 -20.15 -13.26
N LYS A 117 -17.11 -21.12 -12.42
CA LYS A 117 -18.31 -21.94 -12.66
C LYS A 117 -19.61 -21.12 -12.58
N PHE A 118 -19.56 -19.91 -12.02
CA PHE A 118 -20.69 -19.06 -11.77
C PHE A 118 -20.67 -17.73 -12.54
N ASN A 119 -19.92 -17.68 -13.63
CA ASN A 119 -19.74 -16.49 -14.48
C ASN A 119 -19.10 -15.27 -13.78
N PHE A 120 -18.37 -15.48 -12.68
CA PHE A 120 -17.58 -14.44 -12.01
C PHE A 120 -16.07 -14.81 -12.07
N PRO A 121 -15.43 -14.77 -13.24
CA PRO A 121 -14.01 -15.08 -13.31
C PRO A 121 -13.21 -14.09 -12.46
N THR A 122 -12.31 -14.61 -11.61
CA THR A 122 -11.44 -13.82 -10.77
C THR A 122 -9.97 -14.02 -11.12
N ALA A 123 -9.22 -12.94 -11.12
CA ALA A 123 -7.76 -12.94 -11.11
C ALA A 123 -7.29 -12.95 -9.64
N ASN A 124 -6.38 -13.88 -9.32
CA ASN A 124 -5.87 -14.03 -7.96
C ASN A 124 -4.47 -13.42 -7.88
N ILE A 125 -4.22 -12.54 -6.91
CA ILE A 125 -2.92 -11.94 -6.66
C ILE A 125 -2.51 -12.29 -5.23
N ILE A 126 -1.28 -12.79 -5.05
CA ILE A 126 -0.66 -12.90 -3.74
C ILE A 126 -0.05 -11.53 -3.44
N PRO A 127 -0.59 -10.77 -2.47
CA PRO A 127 -0.09 -9.45 -2.19
C PRO A 127 1.38 -9.50 -1.74
N PRO A 128 2.23 -8.58 -2.20
CA PRO A 128 3.59 -8.48 -1.68
C PRO A 128 3.57 -8.10 -0.19
N ASN A 129 4.75 -8.09 0.44
CA ASN A 129 4.85 -7.75 1.87
C ASN A 129 4.66 -6.22 2.08
N LEU A 130 3.45 -5.77 1.86
CA LEU A 130 2.98 -4.39 2.05
C LEU A 130 2.07 -4.29 3.28
N ILE A 131 1.70 -3.05 3.61
CA ILE A 131 0.63 -2.81 4.57
C ILE A 131 -0.65 -3.50 4.10
N ARG A 132 -1.30 -4.21 5.01
CA ARG A 132 -2.53 -4.96 4.72
C ARG A 132 -3.74 -4.06 4.93
N PRO A 133 -4.60 -3.90 3.92
CA PRO A 133 -5.88 -3.23 4.09
C PRO A 133 -6.82 -4.05 5.00
N LYS A 134 -7.92 -3.44 5.42
CA LYS A 134 -9.02 -4.14 6.08
C LYS A 134 -9.49 -5.29 5.18
N LYS A 135 -9.81 -6.45 5.76
CA LYS A 135 -10.39 -7.56 4.99
C LYS A 135 -11.80 -7.20 4.54
N GLY A 136 -12.17 -7.60 3.33
CA GLY A 136 -13.49 -7.34 2.78
C GLY A 136 -13.50 -7.07 1.29
N VAL A 137 -14.64 -6.60 0.79
CA VAL A 137 -14.90 -6.33 -0.61
C VAL A 137 -14.76 -4.85 -0.90
N TYR A 138 -14.15 -4.55 -2.04
CA TYR A 138 -13.77 -3.21 -2.48
C TYR A 138 -14.24 -2.93 -3.90
N ILE A 139 -14.61 -1.70 -4.17
CA ILE A 139 -14.65 -1.17 -5.53
C ILE A 139 -13.22 -0.86 -5.94
N ILE A 140 -12.84 -1.31 -7.11
CA ILE A 140 -11.48 -1.15 -7.62
C ILE A 140 -11.48 -0.68 -9.08
N GLN A 141 -10.32 -0.18 -9.48
CA GLN A 141 -9.92 -0.02 -10.87
C GLN A 141 -8.60 -0.77 -11.03
N ALA A 142 -8.45 -1.54 -12.09
CA ALA A 142 -7.23 -2.26 -12.32
C ALA A 142 -6.58 -1.86 -13.65
N LYS A 143 -5.27 -1.69 -13.62
CA LYS A 143 -4.45 -1.40 -14.80
C LYS A 143 -3.79 -2.67 -15.29
N TYR A 144 -4.07 -3.02 -16.53
CA TYR A 144 -3.41 -4.10 -17.27
C TYR A 144 -2.90 -3.57 -18.60
N ASP A 145 -1.59 -3.69 -18.84
CA ASP A 145 -0.88 -3.00 -19.92
C ASP A 145 -1.14 -1.48 -19.85
N LEU A 146 -1.72 -0.89 -20.89
CA LEU A 146 -2.04 0.54 -20.97
C LEU A 146 -3.52 0.86 -20.67
N ASN A 147 -4.33 -0.17 -20.36
CA ASN A 147 -5.77 -0.02 -20.19
C ASN A 147 -6.18 -0.12 -18.72
N TYR A 148 -7.27 0.58 -18.40
CA TYR A 148 -7.92 0.52 -17.10
C TYR A 148 -9.25 -0.22 -17.19
N PHE A 149 -9.49 -1.11 -16.23
CA PHE A 149 -10.71 -1.91 -16.12
C PHE A 149 -11.35 -1.68 -14.76
N LYS A 150 -12.66 -1.50 -14.74
CA LYS A 150 -13.46 -1.35 -13.54
C LYS A 150 -13.77 -2.73 -12.96
N GLY A 151 -13.97 -2.82 -11.63
CA GLY A 151 -14.26 -4.10 -11.02
C GLY A 151 -14.47 -4.04 -9.53
N ILE A 152 -14.58 -5.23 -8.94
CA ILE A 152 -14.57 -5.45 -7.49
C ILE A 152 -13.41 -6.36 -7.11
N ALA A 153 -12.95 -6.26 -5.87
CA ALA A 153 -11.96 -7.18 -5.34
C ALA A 153 -12.29 -7.59 -3.90
N ASN A 154 -12.05 -8.84 -3.57
CA ASN A 154 -12.05 -9.33 -2.20
C ASN A 154 -10.60 -9.43 -1.71
N PHE A 155 -10.29 -8.78 -0.58
CA PHE A 155 -9.03 -8.94 0.12
C PHE A 155 -9.26 -9.73 1.39
N GLY A 156 -8.71 -10.93 1.49
CA GLY A 156 -9.00 -11.81 2.60
C GLY A 156 -8.00 -12.94 2.80
N ASP A 157 -8.27 -13.76 3.81
CA ASP A 157 -7.50 -14.96 4.10
C ASP A 157 -8.05 -16.14 3.30
N ARG A 158 -7.13 -16.91 2.73
CA ARG A 158 -7.45 -18.19 2.14
C ARG A 158 -6.82 -19.32 2.93
N PRO A 159 -7.60 -20.26 3.46
CA PRO A 159 -7.07 -21.49 4.05
C PRO A 159 -6.27 -22.28 3.00
N THR A 160 -5.09 -22.75 3.39
CA THR A 160 -4.23 -23.62 2.59
C THR A 160 -3.83 -24.82 3.44
N VAL A 161 -3.27 -25.86 2.81
CA VAL A 161 -2.78 -27.07 3.53
C VAL A 161 -1.71 -26.69 4.58
N ASP A 162 -0.90 -25.66 4.28
CA ASP A 162 0.21 -25.21 5.13
C ASP A 162 -0.15 -23.98 6.00
N GLY A 163 -1.44 -23.66 6.17
CA GLY A 163 -1.89 -22.50 6.96
C GLY A 163 -2.81 -21.55 6.21
N THR A 164 -2.65 -20.25 6.43
CA THR A 164 -3.49 -19.23 5.83
C THR A 164 -2.66 -18.29 4.97
N LYS A 165 -3.02 -18.08 3.72
CA LYS A 165 -2.40 -17.09 2.83
C LYS A 165 -3.34 -15.92 2.56
N MET A 166 -2.81 -14.71 2.59
CA MET A 166 -3.53 -13.53 2.11
C MET A 166 -3.69 -13.61 0.60
N LEU A 167 -4.88 -13.28 0.12
CA LEU A 167 -5.20 -13.28 -1.29
C LEU A 167 -6.01 -12.02 -1.63
N LEU A 168 -5.75 -11.48 -2.82
CA LEU A 168 -6.58 -10.46 -3.47
C LEU A 168 -7.23 -11.12 -4.68
N GLU A 169 -8.54 -11.33 -4.61
CA GLU A 169 -9.36 -11.90 -5.67
C GLU A 169 -10.06 -10.78 -6.43
N VAL A 170 -9.70 -10.56 -7.68
CA VAL A 170 -10.15 -9.43 -8.52
C VAL A 170 -11.10 -9.91 -9.60
N HIS A 171 -12.29 -9.36 -9.65
CA HIS A 171 -13.26 -9.54 -10.73
C HIS A 171 -13.35 -8.24 -11.54
N LEU A 172 -12.91 -8.30 -12.80
CA LEU A 172 -12.95 -7.17 -13.73
C LEU A 172 -14.21 -7.23 -14.57
N PHE A 173 -14.90 -6.11 -14.73
CA PHE A 173 -16.09 -6.00 -15.56
C PHE A 173 -15.69 -5.97 -17.04
N ASP A 174 -16.48 -6.61 -17.89
CA ASP A 174 -16.32 -6.66 -19.34
C ASP A 174 -14.90 -7.09 -19.80
N PHE A 175 -14.24 -7.95 -18.99
CA PHE A 175 -12.89 -8.41 -19.24
C PHE A 175 -12.85 -9.91 -19.56
N ASN A 176 -12.35 -10.26 -20.75
CA ASN A 176 -12.31 -11.64 -21.22
C ASN A 176 -10.94 -12.04 -21.78
N GLN A 177 -9.86 -11.66 -21.07
CA GLN A 177 -8.50 -12.01 -21.48
C GLN A 177 -7.86 -12.98 -20.49
N ASN A 178 -6.93 -13.80 -21.01
CA ASN A 178 -6.13 -14.67 -20.16
C ASN A 178 -4.90 -13.89 -19.67
N ILE A 179 -4.86 -13.57 -18.36
CA ILE A 179 -3.79 -12.79 -17.73
C ILE A 179 -2.99 -13.58 -16.69
N TYR A 180 -3.06 -14.90 -16.68
CA TYR A 180 -2.22 -15.71 -15.78
C TYR A 180 -0.72 -15.48 -16.03
N GLY A 181 0.04 -15.31 -14.95
CA GLY A 181 1.48 -14.99 -14.98
C GLY A 181 1.81 -13.56 -15.38
N LYS A 182 0.82 -12.74 -15.72
CA LYS A 182 0.98 -11.33 -16.03
C LYS A 182 0.89 -10.49 -14.76
N ASP A 183 1.47 -9.30 -14.80
CA ASP A 183 1.34 -8.33 -13.72
C ASP A 183 0.04 -7.53 -13.86
N LEU A 184 -0.68 -7.39 -12.75
CA LEU A 184 -1.90 -6.60 -12.64
C LEU A 184 -1.72 -5.60 -11.50
N THR A 185 -2.00 -4.33 -11.75
CA THR A 185 -2.03 -3.28 -10.74
C THR A 185 -3.48 -2.99 -10.36
N VAL A 186 -3.82 -3.13 -9.09
CA VAL A 186 -5.17 -2.95 -8.57
C VAL A 186 -5.22 -1.75 -7.66
N GLU A 187 -5.92 -0.72 -8.07
CA GLU A 187 -6.17 0.51 -7.33
C GLU A 187 -7.45 0.37 -6.50
N PHE A 188 -7.36 0.65 -5.21
CA PHE A 188 -8.49 0.59 -4.28
C PHE A 188 -9.20 1.95 -4.25
N LEU A 189 -10.49 1.96 -4.51
CA LEU A 189 -11.29 3.19 -4.57
C LEU A 189 -12.12 3.38 -3.30
N THR A 190 -12.97 2.40 -2.96
CA THR A 190 -13.78 2.46 -1.74
C THR A 190 -14.10 1.07 -1.20
N PHE A 191 -14.39 1.01 0.09
CA PHE A 191 -14.76 -0.23 0.79
C PHE A 191 -16.27 -0.45 0.66
N ILE A 192 -16.68 -1.66 0.29
CA ILE A 192 -18.12 -2.03 0.21
C ILE A 192 -18.58 -2.64 1.53
N ARG A 193 -17.92 -3.72 1.98
CA ARG A 193 -18.33 -4.48 3.16
C ARG A 193 -17.23 -5.39 3.70
N ASP A 194 -17.42 -5.85 4.93
CA ASP A 194 -16.62 -6.92 5.52
C ASP A 194 -16.85 -8.28 4.82
N GLU A 195 -15.96 -9.25 5.03
CA GLU A 195 -16.17 -10.62 4.60
C GLU A 195 -17.38 -11.23 5.31
N ILE A 196 -18.17 -11.99 4.56
CA ILE A 196 -19.35 -12.70 5.07
C ILE A 196 -19.15 -14.20 4.80
N LYS A 197 -19.52 -15.03 5.78
CA LYS A 197 -19.61 -16.48 5.59
C LYS A 197 -21.01 -16.81 5.09
N PHE A 198 -21.11 -17.57 4.02
CA PHE A 198 -22.37 -17.97 3.42
C PHE A 198 -22.66 -19.44 3.73
N SER A 199 -23.92 -19.76 3.99
CA SER A 199 -24.39 -21.11 4.31
C SER A 199 -24.49 -21.99 3.05
N ASN A 200 -24.74 -21.37 1.91
CA ASN A 200 -24.88 -22.03 0.63
C ASN A 200 -24.38 -21.13 -0.52
N PHE A 201 -24.36 -21.70 -1.69
CA PHE A 201 -23.83 -21.10 -2.90
C PHE A 201 -24.71 -19.98 -3.47
N ASP A 202 -26.03 -20.13 -3.34
CA ASP A 202 -27.00 -19.15 -3.88
C ASP A 202 -26.87 -17.82 -3.14
N GLN A 203 -26.74 -17.86 -1.81
CA GLN A 203 -26.49 -16.66 -0.99
C GLN A 203 -25.20 -15.95 -1.37
N LEU A 204 -24.12 -16.71 -1.65
CA LEU A 204 -22.85 -16.14 -2.12
C LEU A 204 -23.04 -15.43 -3.47
N THR A 205 -23.72 -16.08 -4.42
CA THR A 205 -23.96 -15.53 -5.75
C THR A 205 -24.82 -14.26 -5.69
N GLU A 206 -25.90 -14.29 -4.90
CA GLU A 206 -26.77 -13.13 -4.69
C GLU A 206 -25.98 -11.94 -4.11
N GLN A 207 -25.13 -12.21 -3.12
CA GLN A 207 -24.32 -11.15 -2.53
C GLN A 207 -23.28 -10.58 -3.51
N ILE A 208 -22.61 -11.43 -4.30
CA ILE A 208 -21.69 -10.97 -5.34
C ILE A 208 -22.42 -10.08 -6.36
N GLN A 209 -23.62 -10.43 -6.76
CA GLN A 209 -24.43 -9.60 -7.68
C GLN A 209 -24.77 -8.23 -7.07
N LYS A 210 -25.09 -8.17 -5.77
CA LYS A 210 -25.31 -6.91 -5.06
C LYS A 210 -24.03 -6.06 -5.03
N ASP A 211 -22.89 -6.68 -4.72
CA ASP A 211 -21.60 -5.99 -4.69
C ASP A 211 -21.23 -5.42 -6.07
N ILE A 212 -21.46 -6.19 -7.14
CA ILE A 212 -21.26 -5.76 -8.53
C ILE A 212 -22.18 -4.57 -8.86
N GLN A 213 -23.44 -4.62 -8.47
CA GLN A 213 -24.37 -3.52 -8.74
C GLN A 213 -23.97 -2.24 -8.02
N ILE A 214 -23.52 -2.33 -6.76
CA ILE A 214 -22.97 -1.20 -6.02
C ILE A 214 -21.76 -0.61 -6.76
N ALA A 215 -20.85 -1.47 -7.22
CA ALA A 215 -19.66 -1.02 -7.93
C ALA A 215 -19.98 -0.42 -9.30
N LYS A 216 -20.93 -1.00 -10.04
CA LYS A 216 -21.39 -0.43 -11.31
C LYS A 216 -21.99 0.94 -11.13
N ASN A 217 -22.86 1.12 -10.14
CA ASN A 217 -23.45 2.43 -9.80
C ASN A 217 -22.35 3.46 -9.46
N TYR A 218 -21.35 3.07 -8.65
CA TYR A 218 -20.22 3.93 -8.32
C TYR A 218 -19.44 4.38 -9.57
N HIS A 219 -19.24 3.47 -10.51
CA HIS A 219 -18.53 3.73 -11.76
C HIS A 219 -19.40 4.41 -12.84
N GLY A 220 -20.69 4.55 -12.65
CA GLY A 220 -21.61 5.11 -13.64
C GLY A 220 -21.82 4.23 -14.88
N ILE A 221 -21.88 2.89 -14.71
CA ILE A 221 -22.08 1.89 -15.78
C ILE A 221 -23.15 0.88 -15.41
#